data_4fa3e5690303497249ba8efdff7cb567
#
_entry.id   4fa3e5690303497249ba8efdff7cb567
#
_cell.length_a   1.000
_cell.length_b   1.000
_cell.length_c   1.000
_cell.angle_alpha   90.00
_cell.angle_beta   90.00
_cell.angle_gamma   90.00
#
_symmetry.space_group_name_H-M   'P 1'
#
loop_
_entity.id
_entity.type
_entity.pdbx_description
1 polymer ?
#
loop_
_entity_poly.entity_id
_entity_poly.type
_entity_poly.pdbx_seq_one_letter_code
_entity_poly.pdbx_strand_id
1 'polypeptide(L)'
;VVSASKDRADNFTTFTMRLINEMPILAPLIPRDDQRNSKVSFDVRPASADHAPSCSSKGVLSQLAGSRADEVIADDCEVPNNSFTQPMRDKLSEAVKEFEAILKPSGKITFLGTPQVENSLYLTLEERGYETRIWTARYPNHKNNYGDRLAPRLAKNLLEGSVEPQDPVDPVRFSAQDLMEREASYGRSGFNLQFMLDTTLSDQDRYPLKINDLVIMSVNKEYAPEKVIWSNSPEYVISDLPCVGFNGDRFHRPAQEFGDYIEYTGSVMFVDPSGTGKDQTAISCVKMLNGNLFVTECFGLSGGYSDRVLERMLR
;
A
#
# COMPACT_ATOMS: atom_id res chain seq x y z
N VAL A 1 10.99 -20.13 1.80
CA VAL A 1 11.04 -18.71 1.47
C VAL A 1 10.07 -18.40 0.35
N VAL A 2 9.32 -17.33 0.49
CA VAL A 2 8.34 -16.88 -0.51
C VAL A 2 8.64 -15.43 -0.88
N SER A 3 8.59 -15.10 -2.18
CA SER A 3 8.77 -13.71 -2.64
C SER A 3 7.79 -13.40 -3.79
N ALA A 4 7.72 -12.14 -4.23
CA ALA A 4 6.86 -11.71 -5.33
C ALA A 4 7.09 -12.52 -6.61
N SER A 5 8.32 -12.94 -6.89
CA SER A 5 8.64 -13.83 -7.99
C SER A 5 9.46 -15.04 -7.52
N LYS A 6 9.36 -16.13 -8.29
CA LYS A 6 10.17 -17.32 -8.04
C LYS A 6 11.66 -17.03 -8.10
N ASP A 7 12.11 -16.23 -9.06
CA ASP A 7 13.53 -15.91 -9.25
C ASP A 7 14.12 -15.17 -8.04
N ARG A 8 13.37 -14.27 -7.41
CA ARG A 8 13.81 -13.61 -6.17
C ARG A 8 13.94 -14.59 -5.01
N ALA A 9 12.95 -15.46 -4.84
CA ALA A 9 13.01 -16.51 -3.82
C ALA A 9 14.17 -17.50 -4.07
N ASP A 10 14.45 -17.86 -5.34
CA ASP A 10 15.56 -18.73 -5.73
C ASP A 10 16.92 -18.08 -5.42
N ASN A 11 17.04 -16.76 -5.61
CA ASN A 11 18.25 -16.02 -5.25
C ASN A 11 18.51 -16.07 -3.73
N PHE A 12 17.48 -15.97 -2.91
CA PHE A 12 17.60 -16.11 -1.46
C PHE A 12 18.13 -17.48 -1.06
N THR A 13 17.54 -18.57 -1.60
CA THR A 13 17.99 -19.94 -1.30
C THR A 13 19.40 -20.20 -1.81
N THR A 14 19.73 -19.69 -2.99
CA THR A 14 21.08 -19.78 -3.56
C THR A 14 22.11 -19.08 -2.68
N PHE A 15 21.79 -17.86 -2.20
CA PHE A 15 22.66 -17.11 -1.32
C PHE A 15 22.83 -17.80 0.04
N THR A 16 21.74 -18.33 0.61
CA THR A 16 21.79 -19.10 1.87
C THR A 16 22.72 -20.31 1.72
N MET A 17 22.62 -21.06 0.62
CA MET A 17 23.49 -22.20 0.36
C MET A 17 24.96 -21.77 0.22
N ARG A 18 25.23 -20.65 -0.42
CA ARG A 18 26.60 -20.10 -0.50
C ARG A 18 27.14 -19.77 0.87
N LEU A 19 26.37 -19.12 1.74
CA LEU A 19 26.79 -18.83 3.12
C LEU A 19 27.13 -20.12 3.89
N ILE A 20 26.29 -21.18 3.72
CA ILE A 20 26.55 -22.49 4.35
C ILE A 20 27.90 -23.08 3.88
N ASN A 21 28.26 -22.92 2.61
CA ASN A 21 29.50 -23.44 2.06
C ASN A 21 30.74 -22.56 2.36
N GLU A 22 30.55 -21.24 2.46
CA GLU A 22 31.66 -20.28 2.60
C GLU A 22 32.01 -19.96 4.06
N MET A 23 31.02 -20.07 4.98
CA MET A 23 31.23 -19.73 6.40
C MET A 23 31.64 -20.96 7.22
N PRO A 24 32.84 -21.00 7.83
CA PRO A 24 33.31 -22.17 8.58
C PRO A 24 32.37 -22.59 9.73
N ILE A 25 31.73 -21.64 10.39
CA ILE A 25 30.76 -21.92 11.46
C ILE A 25 29.51 -22.69 10.97
N LEU A 26 29.17 -22.58 9.68
CA LEU A 26 28.03 -23.26 9.05
C LEU A 26 28.41 -24.57 8.38
N ALA A 27 29.69 -24.96 8.35
CA ALA A 27 30.15 -26.19 7.73
C ALA A 27 29.40 -27.47 8.18
N PRO A 28 28.96 -27.59 9.47
CA PRO A 28 28.13 -28.72 9.89
C PRO A 28 26.76 -28.83 9.20
N LEU A 29 26.32 -27.78 8.50
CA LEU A 29 25.04 -27.75 7.77
C LEU A 29 25.18 -28.16 6.29
N ILE A 30 26.40 -28.29 5.76
CA ILE A 30 26.63 -28.68 4.36
C ILE A 30 25.92 -30.00 4.09
N PRO A 31 25.05 -30.09 3.06
CA PRO A 31 24.32 -31.31 2.72
C PRO A 31 25.23 -32.54 2.53
N ARG A 32 24.72 -33.71 2.85
CA ARG A 32 25.35 -34.98 2.49
C ARG A 32 25.07 -35.29 1.01
N ASP A 33 25.85 -36.20 0.42
CA ASP A 33 25.70 -36.59 -0.98
C ASP A 33 24.34 -37.21 -1.33
N ASP A 34 23.67 -37.81 -0.34
CA ASP A 34 22.34 -38.41 -0.46
C ASP A 34 21.18 -37.45 -0.21
N GLN A 35 21.47 -36.21 0.15
CA GLN A 35 20.47 -35.16 0.48
C GLN A 35 20.18 -34.26 -0.72
N ARG A 36 18.99 -33.62 -0.70
CA ARG A 36 18.65 -32.60 -1.70
C ARG A 36 19.67 -31.46 -1.66
N ASN A 37 20.18 -31.09 -2.82
CA ASN A 37 21.15 -29.98 -2.94
C ASN A 37 20.96 -29.30 -4.30
N SER A 38 19.93 -28.43 -4.38
CA SER A 38 19.66 -27.65 -5.58
C SER A 38 19.50 -26.15 -5.24
N LYS A 39 19.52 -25.29 -6.26
CA LYS A 39 19.35 -23.84 -6.10
C LYS A 39 18.01 -23.44 -5.54
N VAL A 40 16.99 -24.27 -5.68
CA VAL A 40 15.60 -23.97 -5.28
C VAL A 40 15.13 -24.74 -4.06
N SER A 41 15.92 -25.76 -3.66
CA SER A 41 15.53 -26.63 -2.54
C SER A 41 16.74 -27.44 -2.08
N PHE A 42 17.00 -27.42 -0.78
CA PHE A 42 18.10 -28.20 -0.19
C PHE A 42 17.77 -28.69 1.22
N ASP A 43 18.48 -29.73 1.63
CA ASP A 43 18.48 -30.21 3.00
C ASP A 43 19.79 -29.80 3.70
N VAL A 44 19.77 -29.66 5.01
CA VAL A 44 21.00 -29.50 5.81
C VAL A 44 21.42 -30.86 6.37
N ARG A 45 22.72 -31.07 6.58
CA ARG A 45 23.31 -32.34 7.03
C ARG A 45 22.60 -32.99 8.22
N PRO A 46 22.22 -32.24 9.27
CA PRO A 46 21.53 -32.82 10.44
C PRO A 46 20.10 -33.23 10.18
N ALA A 47 19.50 -32.81 9.07
CA ALA A 47 18.08 -33.10 8.80
C ALA A 47 17.85 -34.60 8.56
N SER A 48 16.80 -35.13 9.17
CA SER A 48 16.26 -36.46 8.87
C SER A 48 15.57 -36.45 7.51
N ALA A 49 15.36 -37.64 6.93
CA ALA A 49 14.58 -37.77 5.70
C ALA A 49 13.16 -37.30 5.93
N ASP A 50 12.72 -36.31 5.13
CA ASP A 50 11.38 -35.73 5.14
C ASP A 50 10.92 -35.44 3.71
N HIS A 51 9.61 -35.39 3.49
CA HIS A 51 9.03 -34.89 2.26
C HIS A 51 9.35 -33.42 2.04
N ALA A 52 9.29 -32.61 3.10
CA ALA A 52 9.65 -31.21 3.07
C ALA A 52 11.19 -31.04 3.11
N PRO A 53 11.77 -30.20 2.26
CA PRO A 53 13.20 -29.85 2.36
C PRO A 53 13.46 -28.95 3.58
N SER A 54 14.73 -28.88 3.99
CA SER A 54 15.14 -27.94 5.04
C SER A 54 14.93 -26.47 4.61
N CYS A 55 15.14 -26.17 3.32
CA CYS A 55 14.84 -24.87 2.75
C CYS A 55 14.32 -25.02 1.31
N SER A 56 13.34 -24.24 0.96
CA SER A 56 12.82 -24.16 -0.42
C SER A 56 12.32 -22.77 -0.76
N SER A 57 12.30 -22.45 -2.05
CA SER A 57 11.84 -21.19 -2.60
C SER A 57 10.55 -21.33 -3.39
N LYS A 58 9.65 -20.35 -3.28
CA LYS A 58 8.38 -20.28 -3.97
C LYS A 58 8.04 -18.83 -4.35
N GLY A 59 7.33 -18.64 -5.46
CA GLY A 59 6.68 -17.34 -5.73
C GLY A 59 5.35 -17.23 -4.97
N VAL A 60 4.98 -16.05 -4.52
CA VAL A 60 3.77 -15.81 -3.70
C VAL A 60 2.48 -16.25 -4.38
N LEU A 61 2.40 -16.16 -5.71
CA LEU A 61 1.23 -16.59 -6.49
C LEU A 61 1.37 -18.03 -7.02
N SER A 62 2.42 -18.78 -6.62
CA SER A 62 2.58 -20.18 -7.00
C SER A 62 1.79 -21.09 -6.07
N GLN A 63 1.54 -22.34 -6.49
CA GLN A 63 0.88 -23.34 -5.66
C GLN A 63 1.75 -23.69 -4.44
N LEU A 64 1.26 -23.38 -3.26
CA LEU A 64 1.88 -23.69 -1.97
C LEU A 64 1.31 -24.97 -1.34
N ALA A 65 0.10 -25.36 -1.74
CA ALA A 65 -0.59 -26.53 -1.23
C ALA A 65 0.31 -27.79 -1.32
N GLY A 66 0.30 -28.57 -0.24
CA GLY A 66 1.16 -29.76 -0.10
C GLY A 66 2.55 -29.49 0.50
N SER A 67 2.94 -28.22 0.65
CA SER A 67 4.15 -27.87 1.41
C SER A 67 3.89 -27.97 2.92
N ARG A 68 4.97 -28.09 3.71
CA ARG A 68 4.94 -27.98 5.16
C ARG A 68 6.18 -27.21 5.61
N ALA A 69 6.00 -26.26 6.53
CA ALA A 69 7.07 -25.40 6.99
C ALA A 69 7.00 -25.15 8.50
N ASP A 70 8.14 -25.12 9.15
CA ASP A 70 8.29 -24.64 10.53
C ASP A 70 8.40 -23.10 10.54
N GLU A 71 8.90 -22.51 9.46
CA GLU A 71 8.96 -21.09 9.26
C GLU A 71 8.69 -20.71 7.80
N VAL A 72 7.86 -19.71 7.58
CA VAL A 72 7.67 -19.06 6.29
C VAL A 72 8.28 -17.67 6.35
N ILE A 73 9.31 -17.41 5.54
CA ILE A 73 9.88 -16.09 5.33
C ILE A 73 9.28 -15.55 4.03
N ALA A 74 8.45 -14.53 4.16
CA ALA A 74 7.77 -13.85 3.06
C ALA A 74 8.52 -12.54 2.77
N ASP A 75 9.42 -12.58 1.79
CA ASP A 75 10.35 -11.52 1.45
C ASP A 75 9.89 -10.75 0.21
N ASP A 76 9.64 -9.45 0.34
CA ASP A 76 9.15 -8.57 -0.72
C ASP A 76 8.00 -9.19 -1.52
N CYS A 77 6.98 -9.71 -0.82
CA CYS A 77 5.81 -10.30 -1.47
C CYS A 77 4.93 -9.27 -2.18
N GLU A 78 4.87 -8.04 -1.67
CA GLU A 78 4.21 -6.91 -2.31
C GLU A 78 5.19 -6.14 -3.19
N VAL A 79 4.82 -5.98 -4.46
CA VAL A 79 5.54 -5.18 -5.46
C VAL A 79 4.52 -4.40 -6.30
N PRO A 80 4.92 -3.32 -7.03
CA PRO A 80 3.96 -2.55 -7.85
C PRO A 80 3.12 -3.42 -8.79
N ASN A 81 3.72 -4.44 -9.40
CA ASN A 81 3.06 -5.32 -10.37
C ASN A 81 1.95 -6.20 -9.78
N ASN A 82 1.86 -6.35 -8.46
CA ASN A 82 0.83 -7.18 -7.82
C ASN A 82 0.03 -6.44 -6.74
N SER A 83 0.23 -5.13 -6.58
CA SER A 83 -0.48 -4.30 -5.60
C SER A 83 -1.14 -3.04 -6.18
N PHE A 84 -0.88 -2.76 -7.45
CA PHE A 84 -1.30 -1.51 -8.09
C PHE A 84 -2.82 -1.30 -8.12
N THR A 85 -3.60 -2.34 -8.41
CA THR A 85 -5.06 -2.27 -8.46
C THR A 85 -5.70 -3.06 -7.33
N GLN A 86 -6.95 -2.74 -6.98
CA GLN A 86 -7.67 -3.47 -5.94
C GLN A 86 -7.76 -4.99 -6.22
N PRO A 87 -8.13 -5.45 -7.43
CA PRO A 87 -8.15 -6.88 -7.72
C PRO A 87 -6.79 -7.58 -7.56
N MET A 88 -5.68 -6.87 -7.83
CA MET A 88 -4.33 -7.41 -7.59
C MET A 88 -4.05 -7.55 -6.10
N ARG A 89 -4.41 -6.56 -5.29
CA ARG A 89 -4.27 -6.61 -3.82
C ARG A 89 -5.12 -7.72 -3.22
N ASP A 90 -6.36 -7.87 -3.67
CA ASP A 90 -7.26 -8.94 -3.21
C ASP A 90 -6.66 -10.31 -3.51
N LYS A 91 -6.15 -10.51 -4.73
CA LYS A 91 -5.48 -11.75 -5.13
C LYS A 91 -4.23 -12.03 -4.29
N LEU A 92 -3.42 -11.02 -4.01
CA LEU A 92 -2.24 -11.15 -3.14
C LEU A 92 -2.66 -11.48 -1.71
N SER A 93 -3.66 -10.80 -1.19
CA SER A 93 -4.22 -11.02 0.16
C SER A 93 -4.76 -12.43 0.34
N GLU A 94 -5.42 -13.01 -0.68
CA GLU A 94 -5.85 -14.41 -0.66
C GLU A 94 -4.67 -15.38 -0.72
N ALA A 95 -3.68 -15.12 -1.58
CA ALA A 95 -2.52 -15.98 -1.72
C ALA A 95 -1.71 -16.11 -0.42
N VAL A 96 -1.56 -15.03 0.35
CA VAL A 96 -0.81 -15.07 1.62
C VAL A 96 -1.55 -15.78 2.75
N LYS A 97 -2.87 -16.00 2.64
CA LYS A 97 -3.62 -16.84 3.60
C LYS A 97 -3.17 -18.31 3.54
N GLU A 98 -2.69 -18.77 2.38
CA GLU A 98 -2.17 -20.14 2.25
C GLU A 98 -0.94 -20.39 3.12
N PHE A 99 -0.22 -19.35 3.56
CA PHE A 99 0.96 -19.52 4.42
C PHE A 99 0.60 -20.18 5.74
N GLU A 100 -0.54 -19.84 6.32
CA GLU A 100 -1.02 -20.46 7.56
C GLU A 100 -1.41 -21.94 7.37
N ALA A 101 -1.94 -22.29 6.20
CA ALA A 101 -2.33 -23.65 5.87
C ALA A 101 -1.13 -24.62 5.72
N ILE A 102 0.04 -24.11 5.35
CA ILE A 102 1.27 -24.90 5.22
C ILE A 102 2.12 -24.91 6.48
N LEU A 103 1.80 -24.04 7.45
CA LEU A 103 2.56 -23.90 8.68
C LEU A 103 2.32 -25.10 9.59
N LYS A 104 3.38 -25.67 10.16
CA LYS A 104 3.30 -26.70 11.18
C LYS A 104 2.84 -26.09 12.52
N PRO A 105 2.29 -26.88 13.46
CA PRO A 105 2.00 -26.39 14.81
C PRO A 105 3.23 -25.70 15.42
N SER A 106 3.03 -24.55 16.05
CA SER A 106 4.08 -23.71 16.64
C SER A 106 5.05 -23.08 15.61
N GLY A 107 4.79 -23.21 14.33
CA GLY A 107 5.55 -22.49 13.30
C GLY A 107 5.27 -21.00 13.30
N LYS A 108 6.07 -20.24 12.57
CA LYS A 108 5.95 -18.79 12.47
C LYS A 108 6.01 -18.31 11.03
N ILE A 109 5.41 -17.14 10.80
CA ILE A 109 5.49 -16.43 9.53
C ILE A 109 6.16 -15.09 9.78
N THR A 110 7.18 -14.79 9.02
CA THR A 110 7.90 -13.51 9.06
C THR A 110 7.75 -12.82 7.72
N PHE A 111 7.07 -11.67 7.69
CA PHE A 111 6.99 -10.82 6.52
C PHE A 111 8.09 -9.75 6.56
N LEU A 112 8.80 -9.61 5.46
CA LEU A 112 9.79 -8.56 5.22
C LEU A 112 9.38 -7.83 3.94
N GLY A 113 9.42 -6.51 3.93
CA GLY A 113 9.13 -5.77 2.71
C GLY A 113 8.86 -4.30 2.91
N THR A 114 8.64 -3.63 1.79
CA THR A 114 8.36 -2.21 1.69
C THR A 114 6.94 -2.02 1.18
N PRO A 115 6.06 -1.26 1.86
CA PRO A 115 4.72 -0.97 1.36
C PRO A 115 4.81 -0.21 0.02
N GLN A 116 3.91 -0.54 -0.91
CA GLN A 116 3.90 0.07 -2.24
C GLN A 116 2.72 1.02 -2.46
N VAL A 117 1.70 0.91 -1.63
CA VAL A 117 0.45 1.68 -1.69
C VAL A 117 -0.07 1.93 -0.28
N GLU A 118 -0.99 2.89 -0.10
CA GLU A 118 -1.62 3.15 1.20
C GLU A 118 -2.33 1.90 1.75
N ASN A 119 -3.11 1.22 0.91
CA ASN A 119 -3.77 -0.04 1.25
C ASN A 119 -2.83 -1.24 1.04
N SER A 120 -1.63 -1.16 1.60
CA SER A 120 -0.62 -2.20 1.51
C SER A 120 -1.05 -3.49 2.21
N LEU A 121 -0.59 -4.64 1.69
CA LEU A 121 -0.70 -5.94 2.34
C LEU A 121 -0.25 -5.87 3.81
N TYR A 122 0.85 -5.18 4.07
CA TYR A 122 1.46 -5.12 5.42
C TYR A 122 0.53 -4.48 6.46
N LEU A 123 -0.34 -3.55 6.07
CA LEU A 123 -1.37 -2.99 6.96
C LEU A 123 -2.49 -3.99 7.25
N THR A 124 -2.91 -4.75 6.23
CA THR A 124 -3.94 -5.77 6.43
C THR A 124 -3.45 -6.94 7.29
N LEU A 125 -2.14 -7.19 7.37
CA LEU A 125 -1.56 -8.19 8.26
C LEU A 125 -1.69 -7.79 9.74
N GLU A 126 -1.61 -6.50 10.07
CA GLU A 126 -1.85 -6.00 11.43
C GLU A 126 -3.26 -6.35 11.91
N GLU A 127 -4.27 -6.17 11.05
CA GLU A 127 -5.66 -6.54 11.34
C GLU A 127 -5.83 -8.05 11.59
N ARG A 128 -4.91 -8.87 11.05
CA ARG A 128 -4.85 -10.32 11.27
C ARG A 128 -4.03 -10.72 12.52
N GLY A 129 -3.53 -9.74 13.28
CA GLY A 129 -2.79 -9.97 14.52
C GLY A 129 -1.28 -10.09 14.38
N TYR A 130 -0.71 -9.74 13.23
CA TYR A 130 0.75 -9.68 13.06
C TYR A 130 1.32 -8.44 13.75
N GLU A 131 2.45 -8.62 14.43
CA GLU A 131 3.19 -7.53 15.04
C GLU A 131 4.09 -6.86 13.99
N THR A 132 3.90 -5.55 13.76
CA THR A 132 4.68 -4.78 12.78
C THR A 132 5.80 -4.00 13.44
N ARG A 133 6.98 -4.00 12.81
CA ARG A 133 8.14 -3.19 13.18
C ARG A 133 8.65 -2.43 11.96
N ILE A 134 8.57 -1.10 12.02
CA ILE A 134 8.98 -0.21 10.92
C ILE A 134 10.37 0.36 11.23
N TRP A 135 11.30 0.13 10.31
CA TRP A 135 12.67 0.65 10.34
C TRP A 135 12.85 1.68 9.24
N THR A 136 12.76 2.94 9.58
CA THR A 136 12.93 4.07 8.65
C THR A 136 14.41 4.33 8.37
N ALA A 137 14.73 4.95 7.23
CA ALA A 137 16.12 5.31 6.91
C ALA A 137 16.60 6.54 7.70
N ARG A 138 15.69 7.45 8.06
CA ARG A 138 15.95 8.57 8.98
C ARG A 138 15.05 8.46 10.20
N TYR A 139 15.50 8.99 11.32
CA TYR A 139 14.62 9.17 12.48
C TYR A 139 13.46 10.11 12.10
N PRO A 140 12.20 9.70 12.31
CA PRO A 140 11.05 10.52 11.88
C PRO A 140 10.91 11.80 12.72
N ASN A 141 10.42 12.88 12.09
CA ASN A 141 10.14 14.14 12.79
C ASN A 141 9.06 13.96 13.88
N HIS A 142 8.08 13.12 13.60
CA HIS A 142 6.99 12.81 14.50
C HIS A 142 6.79 11.29 14.55
N LYS A 143 6.99 10.69 15.73
CA LYS A 143 6.72 9.26 15.94
C LYS A 143 5.23 8.90 15.69
N ASN A 144 4.32 9.87 15.77
CA ASN A 144 2.88 9.67 15.62
C ASN A 144 2.47 9.11 14.25
N ASN A 145 3.28 9.36 13.20
CA ASN A 145 3.00 8.79 11.87
C ASN A 145 3.08 7.26 11.85
N TYR A 146 3.85 6.68 12.77
CA TYR A 146 4.08 5.24 12.84
C TYR A 146 3.42 4.59 14.06
N GLY A 147 3.02 5.37 15.07
CA GLY A 147 2.43 4.87 16.31
C GLY A 147 3.37 3.86 17.00
N ASP A 148 2.81 2.74 17.46
CA ASP A 148 3.54 1.66 18.13
C ASP A 148 4.30 0.75 17.14
N ARG A 149 4.15 0.97 15.84
CA ARG A 149 4.85 0.22 14.79
C ARG A 149 6.32 0.64 14.62
N LEU A 150 6.70 1.86 15.02
CA LEU A 150 8.09 2.26 14.94
C LEU A 150 8.95 1.29 15.75
N ALA A 151 10.05 0.81 15.15
CA ALA A 151 10.93 -0.16 15.81
C ALA A 151 11.33 0.33 17.20
N PRO A 152 11.26 -0.52 18.25
CA PRO A 152 11.44 -0.10 19.64
C PRO A 152 12.76 0.65 19.91
N ARG A 153 13.82 0.26 19.21
CA ARG A 153 15.12 0.94 19.30
C ARG A 153 15.04 2.38 18.79
N LEU A 154 14.35 2.61 17.66
CA LEU A 154 14.20 3.96 17.09
C LEU A 154 13.35 4.83 18.00
N ALA A 155 12.22 4.29 18.47
CA ALA A 155 11.34 4.99 19.40
C ALA A 155 12.07 5.36 20.70
N LYS A 156 12.85 4.45 21.24
CA LYS A 156 13.67 4.68 22.46
C LYS A 156 14.68 5.80 22.26
N ASN A 157 15.47 5.75 21.18
CA ASN A 157 16.50 6.76 20.89
C ASN A 157 15.92 8.17 20.77
N LEU A 158 14.74 8.30 20.10
CA LEU A 158 14.02 9.57 20.00
C LEU A 158 13.52 10.08 21.35
N LEU A 159 13.01 9.18 22.21
CA LEU A 159 12.52 9.54 23.55
C LEU A 159 13.64 9.98 24.49
N GLU A 160 14.81 9.35 24.39
CA GLU A 160 15.99 9.66 25.21
C GLU A 160 16.74 10.90 24.71
N GLY A 161 16.37 11.46 23.54
CA GLY A 161 17.08 12.59 22.93
C GLY A 161 18.53 12.26 22.55
N SER A 162 18.85 10.98 22.32
CA SER A 162 20.19 10.53 21.92
C SER A 162 20.45 10.73 20.42
N VAL A 163 19.45 11.10 19.67
CA VAL A 163 19.46 11.36 18.22
C VAL A 163 18.55 12.52 17.89
N GLU A 164 18.83 13.21 16.80
CA GLU A 164 17.95 14.26 16.30
C GLU A 164 17.00 13.71 15.23
N PRO A 165 15.77 14.26 15.09
CA PRO A 165 14.94 13.99 13.96
C PRO A 165 15.68 14.24 12.63
N GLN A 166 15.44 13.38 11.64
CA GLN A 166 16.11 13.37 10.34
C GLN A 166 17.56 12.86 10.32
N ASP A 167 18.16 12.54 11.46
CA ASP A 167 19.42 11.81 11.46
C ASP A 167 19.28 10.45 10.76
N PRO A 168 20.30 9.97 10.04
CA PRO A 168 20.33 8.62 9.50
C PRO A 168 20.24 7.57 10.63
N VAL A 169 19.37 6.57 10.44
CA VAL A 169 19.24 5.45 11.39
C VAL A 169 20.46 4.53 11.33
N ASP A 170 20.99 4.31 10.15
CA ASP A 170 22.21 3.54 9.90
C ASP A 170 23.18 4.37 9.04
N PRO A 171 23.99 5.24 9.64
CA PRO A 171 24.89 6.11 8.92
C PRO A 171 26.06 5.38 8.22
N VAL A 172 26.30 4.12 8.56
CA VAL A 172 27.30 3.27 7.88
C VAL A 172 26.76 2.80 6.53
N ARG A 173 25.47 2.49 6.46
CA ARG A 173 24.78 2.08 5.23
C ARG A 173 24.38 3.26 4.36
N PHE A 174 23.83 4.30 4.98
CA PHE A 174 23.37 5.51 4.32
C PHE A 174 23.78 6.74 5.14
N SER A 175 24.76 7.48 4.64
CA SER A 175 25.11 8.77 5.22
C SER A 175 23.96 9.80 5.02
N ALA A 176 24.02 10.91 5.75
CA ALA A 176 23.07 12.00 5.59
C ALA A 176 23.07 12.54 4.14
N GLN A 177 24.26 12.60 3.50
CA GLN A 177 24.40 13.03 2.11
C GLN A 177 23.77 12.03 1.14
N ASP A 178 23.99 10.71 1.30
CA ASP A 178 23.37 9.68 0.46
C ASP A 178 21.85 9.76 0.52
N LEU A 179 21.28 9.97 1.72
CA LEU A 179 19.85 10.10 1.88
C LEU A 179 19.29 11.39 1.25
N MET A 180 20.05 12.48 1.30
CA MET A 180 19.68 13.74 0.62
C MET A 180 19.67 13.58 -0.91
N GLU A 181 20.69 12.94 -1.47
CA GLU A 181 20.79 12.67 -2.91
C GLU A 181 19.66 11.75 -3.39
N ARG A 182 19.30 10.74 -2.59
CA ARG A 182 18.18 9.84 -2.88
C ARG A 182 16.84 10.58 -2.81
N GLU A 183 16.65 11.44 -1.82
CA GLU A 183 15.44 12.26 -1.71
C GLU A 183 15.29 13.21 -2.91
N ALA A 184 16.38 13.81 -3.36
CA ALA A 184 16.40 14.63 -4.57
C ALA A 184 16.08 13.82 -5.84
N SER A 185 16.56 12.57 -5.93
CA SER A 185 16.34 11.68 -7.07
C SER A 185 14.93 11.09 -7.11
N TYR A 186 14.42 10.62 -5.97
CA TYR A 186 13.10 9.97 -5.87
C TYR A 186 11.94 10.97 -5.75
N GLY A 187 12.25 12.24 -5.42
CA GLY A 187 11.27 13.20 -4.95
C GLY A 187 10.75 12.86 -3.55
N ARG A 188 10.06 13.80 -2.93
CA ARG A 188 9.59 13.68 -1.54
C ARG A 188 8.69 12.47 -1.31
N SER A 189 7.74 12.24 -2.21
CA SER A 189 6.79 11.14 -2.10
C SER A 189 7.47 9.78 -2.27
N GLY A 190 8.30 9.62 -3.32
CA GLY A 190 9.06 8.39 -3.55
C GLY A 190 10.03 8.08 -2.41
N PHE A 191 10.70 9.10 -1.85
CA PHE A 191 11.58 8.93 -0.70
C PHE A 191 10.80 8.49 0.55
N ASN A 192 9.68 9.12 0.83
CA ASN A 192 8.84 8.72 1.96
C ASN A 192 8.34 7.28 1.84
N LEU A 193 7.91 6.87 0.64
CA LEU A 193 7.47 5.50 0.42
C LEU A 193 8.60 4.49 0.60
N GLN A 194 9.76 4.70 -0.04
CA GLN A 194 10.82 3.70 -0.13
C GLN A 194 11.80 3.71 1.05
N PHE A 195 12.01 4.87 1.68
CA PHE A 195 13.02 5.05 2.73
C PHE A 195 12.41 5.36 4.10
N MET A 196 11.29 6.05 4.12
CA MET A 196 10.58 6.33 5.37
C MET A 196 9.44 5.34 5.63
N LEU A 197 9.07 4.50 4.64
CA LEU A 197 7.98 3.53 4.72
C LEU A 197 6.63 4.18 5.08
N ASP A 198 6.45 5.43 4.64
CA ASP A 198 5.26 6.23 4.83
C ASP A 198 4.47 6.27 3.51
N THR A 199 3.31 5.66 3.52
CA THR A 199 2.46 5.52 2.34
C THR A 199 1.56 6.73 2.08
N THR A 200 1.39 7.60 3.07
CA THR A 200 0.39 8.70 3.03
C THR A 200 0.66 9.72 1.92
N LEU A 201 1.94 9.95 1.56
CA LEU A 201 2.31 10.89 0.49
C LEU A 201 2.33 10.26 -0.91
N SER A 202 2.50 8.94 -1.03
CA SER A 202 2.58 8.28 -2.33
C SER A 202 1.24 8.32 -3.08
N ASP A 203 0.15 8.15 -2.36
CA ASP A 203 -1.18 8.20 -2.95
C ASP A 203 -1.65 9.63 -3.22
N GLN A 204 -1.21 10.61 -2.43
CA GLN A 204 -1.49 12.03 -2.69
C GLN A 204 -0.89 12.53 -4.01
N ASP A 205 0.32 12.08 -4.38
CA ASP A 205 0.93 12.43 -5.66
C ASP A 205 0.32 11.67 -6.85
N ARG A 206 -0.13 10.45 -6.59
CA ARG A 206 -0.77 9.61 -7.60
C ARG A 206 -2.19 10.05 -7.93
N TYR A 207 -2.89 10.56 -6.92
CA TYR A 207 -4.25 11.09 -7.03
C TYR A 207 -4.24 12.59 -6.76
N PRO A 208 -4.04 13.41 -7.81
CA PRO A 208 -3.92 14.86 -7.65
C PRO A 208 -5.20 15.53 -7.16
N LEU A 209 -6.35 14.88 -7.34
CA LEU A 209 -7.63 15.38 -6.84
C LEU A 209 -7.78 14.99 -5.37
N LYS A 210 -7.89 15.97 -4.51
CA LYS A 210 -8.04 15.79 -3.06
C LYS A 210 -9.45 16.15 -2.62
N ILE A 211 -10.00 15.38 -1.69
CA ILE A 211 -11.31 15.68 -1.09
C ILE A 211 -11.29 17.06 -0.42
N ASN A 212 -10.18 17.45 0.16
CA ASN A 212 -10.01 18.77 0.78
C ASN A 212 -10.10 19.94 -0.23
N ASP A 213 -9.97 19.69 -1.52
CA ASP A 213 -10.12 20.70 -2.58
C ASP A 213 -11.58 20.81 -3.06
N LEU A 214 -12.46 19.94 -2.55
CA LEU A 214 -13.89 19.99 -2.87
C LEU A 214 -14.63 20.94 -1.94
N VAL A 215 -15.53 21.73 -2.53
CA VAL A 215 -16.49 22.55 -1.82
C VAL A 215 -17.86 21.88 -1.90
N ILE A 216 -18.45 21.59 -0.74
CA ILE A 216 -19.77 20.95 -0.65
C ILE A 216 -20.81 22.02 -0.41
N MET A 217 -21.73 22.17 -1.36
CA MET A 217 -22.82 23.14 -1.32
C MET A 217 -24.08 22.57 -1.97
N SER A 218 -25.20 23.27 -1.79
CA SER A 218 -26.43 22.96 -2.51
C SER A 218 -26.26 23.40 -3.97
N VAL A 219 -26.20 22.42 -4.89
CA VAL A 219 -25.98 22.67 -6.30
C VAL A 219 -27.30 22.57 -7.05
N ASN A 220 -27.63 23.60 -7.83
CA ASN A 220 -28.76 23.58 -8.75
C ASN A 220 -28.32 22.94 -10.09
N LYS A 221 -29.27 22.29 -10.80
CA LYS A 221 -28.95 21.61 -12.07
C LYS A 221 -28.79 22.56 -13.27
N GLU A 222 -29.30 23.76 -13.18
CA GLU A 222 -29.35 24.72 -14.30
C GLU A 222 -28.52 25.99 -14.02
N TYR A 223 -28.40 26.36 -12.76
CA TYR A 223 -27.80 27.63 -12.34
C TYR A 223 -26.79 27.44 -11.21
N ALA A 224 -25.77 28.28 -11.16
CA ALA A 224 -24.81 28.34 -10.07
C ALA A 224 -24.49 29.81 -9.72
N PRO A 225 -23.98 30.09 -8.50
CA PRO A 225 -23.57 31.44 -8.14
C PRO A 225 -22.39 31.86 -9.04
N GLU A 226 -22.39 33.14 -9.42
CA GLU A 226 -21.38 33.73 -10.31
C GLU A 226 -19.96 33.51 -9.78
N LYS A 227 -19.79 33.51 -8.46
CA LYS A 227 -18.50 33.27 -7.79
C LYS A 227 -18.65 32.54 -6.47
N VAL A 228 -17.81 31.55 -6.27
CA VAL A 228 -17.66 30.80 -5.00
C VAL A 228 -16.27 31.07 -4.42
N ILE A 229 -16.19 31.47 -3.17
CA ILE A 229 -14.93 31.60 -2.44
C ILE A 229 -14.75 30.36 -1.57
N TRP A 230 -13.61 29.72 -1.73
CA TRP A 230 -13.20 28.55 -0.98
C TRP A 230 -12.17 28.92 0.10
N SER A 231 -12.20 28.19 1.21
CA SER A 231 -11.20 28.24 2.26
C SER A 231 -11.10 26.90 2.95
N ASN A 232 -9.88 26.45 3.25
CA ASN A 232 -9.61 25.25 4.04
C ASN A 232 -9.51 25.53 5.54
N SER A 233 -9.98 26.68 6.00
CA SER A 233 -10.02 27.03 7.43
C SER A 233 -10.93 26.05 8.19
N PRO A 234 -10.57 25.64 9.44
CA PRO A 234 -11.36 24.73 10.27
C PRO A 234 -12.82 25.15 10.49
N GLU A 235 -13.12 26.44 10.41
CA GLU A 235 -14.48 26.98 10.60
C GLU A 235 -15.44 26.60 9.47
N TYR A 236 -14.93 26.22 8.28
CA TYR A 236 -15.73 25.80 7.13
C TYR A 236 -15.84 24.28 7.01
N VAL A 237 -15.22 23.51 7.91
CA VAL A 237 -15.34 22.04 7.93
C VAL A 237 -16.77 21.63 8.24
N ILE A 238 -17.30 20.69 7.46
CA ILE A 238 -18.59 20.05 7.67
C ILE A 238 -18.37 18.82 8.56
N SER A 239 -18.70 18.94 9.84
CA SER A 239 -18.41 17.90 10.85
C SER A 239 -19.43 16.76 10.90
N ASP A 240 -20.63 17.01 10.42
CA ASP A 240 -21.77 16.07 10.42
C ASP A 240 -21.87 15.23 9.14
N LEU A 241 -21.00 15.51 8.15
CA LEU A 241 -20.92 14.72 6.93
C LEU A 241 -19.74 13.72 7.01
N PRO A 242 -19.97 12.40 6.97
CA PRO A 242 -18.89 11.42 6.99
C PRO A 242 -18.00 11.55 5.76
N CYS A 243 -16.70 11.65 5.97
CA CYS A 243 -15.70 11.67 4.90
C CYS A 243 -15.03 10.30 4.77
N VAL A 244 -15.03 9.76 3.56
CA VAL A 244 -14.46 8.44 3.22
C VAL A 244 -13.10 8.55 2.52
N GLY A 245 -12.47 9.72 2.57
CA GLY A 245 -11.14 9.97 2.00
C GLY A 245 -10.00 9.46 2.88
N PHE A 246 -8.81 10.01 2.65
CA PHE A 246 -7.62 9.70 3.44
C PHE A 246 -7.73 10.20 4.88
N ASN A 247 -6.89 9.65 5.74
CA ASN A 247 -6.86 10.11 7.14
C ASN A 247 -6.48 11.60 7.21
N GLY A 248 -7.39 12.40 7.72
CA GLY A 248 -7.25 13.87 7.79
C GLY A 248 -8.05 14.64 6.75
N ASP A 249 -8.60 13.97 5.73
CA ASP A 249 -9.52 14.61 4.80
C ASP A 249 -10.78 15.08 5.48
N ARG A 250 -11.30 16.21 5.02
CA ARG A 250 -12.54 16.82 5.52
C ARG A 250 -13.26 17.49 4.37
N PHE A 251 -14.59 17.48 4.42
CA PHE A 251 -15.41 18.28 3.53
C PHE A 251 -15.55 19.70 4.06
N HIS A 252 -15.54 20.66 3.13
CA HIS A 252 -15.65 22.08 3.45
C HIS A 252 -16.87 22.69 2.75
N ARG A 253 -17.58 23.56 3.45
CA ARG A 253 -18.59 24.43 2.83
C ARG A 253 -17.91 25.64 2.18
N PRO A 254 -18.56 26.35 1.24
CA PRO A 254 -18.04 27.59 0.73
C PRO A 254 -17.87 28.62 1.85
N ALA A 255 -16.79 29.40 1.79
CA ALA A 255 -16.60 30.53 2.70
C ALA A 255 -17.62 31.64 2.38
N GLN A 256 -17.87 31.86 1.09
CA GLN A 256 -18.87 32.81 0.61
C GLN A 256 -19.27 32.53 -0.83
N GLU A 257 -20.53 32.82 -1.14
CA GLU A 257 -21.12 32.83 -2.48
C GLU A 257 -21.46 34.27 -2.85
N PHE A 258 -21.16 34.68 -4.08
CA PHE A 258 -21.39 36.05 -4.57
C PHE A 258 -22.09 36.07 -5.91
N GLY A 259 -22.77 37.17 -6.18
CA GLY A 259 -23.46 37.44 -7.40
C GLY A 259 -24.79 36.71 -7.56
N ASP A 260 -25.39 36.87 -8.71
CA ASP A 260 -26.61 36.18 -9.05
C ASP A 260 -26.35 34.73 -9.42
N TYR A 261 -27.39 33.89 -9.38
CA TYR A 261 -27.34 32.54 -9.93
C TYR A 261 -27.57 32.64 -11.44
N ILE A 262 -26.57 32.23 -12.21
CA ILE A 262 -26.59 32.28 -13.67
C ILE A 262 -26.43 30.89 -14.29
N GLU A 263 -26.81 30.75 -15.54
CA GLU A 263 -26.74 29.48 -16.29
C GLU A 263 -25.30 29.01 -16.47
N TYR A 264 -25.12 27.70 -16.44
CA TYR A 264 -23.82 27.10 -16.74
C TYR A 264 -23.40 27.33 -18.18
N THR A 265 -22.10 27.52 -18.40
CA THR A 265 -21.52 27.74 -19.75
C THR A 265 -21.18 26.44 -20.48
N GLY A 266 -21.16 25.32 -19.78
CA GLY A 266 -20.87 24.01 -20.35
C GLY A 266 -21.33 22.88 -19.44
N SER A 267 -21.55 21.70 -20.04
CA SER A 267 -21.94 20.48 -19.34
C SER A 267 -21.32 19.26 -20.01
N VAL A 268 -20.78 18.35 -19.20
CA VAL A 268 -20.20 17.07 -19.67
C VAL A 268 -20.68 15.96 -18.74
N MET A 269 -21.05 14.84 -19.32
CA MET A 269 -21.33 13.59 -18.61
C MET A 269 -20.20 12.60 -18.86
N PHE A 270 -19.68 12.01 -17.79
CA PHE A 270 -18.72 10.92 -17.83
C PHE A 270 -19.38 9.63 -17.38
N VAL A 271 -19.09 8.55 -18.08
CA VAL A 271 -19.59 7.21 -17.77
C VAL A 271 -18.41 6.26 -17.72
N ASP A 272 -18.25 5.56 -16.60
CA ASP A 272 -17.32 4.44 -16.43
C ASP A 272 -18.14 3.14 -16.36
N PRO A 273 -18.18 2.35 -17.44
CA PRO A 273 -19.06 1.19 -17.53
C PRO A 273 -18.43 -0.04 -16.83
N SER A 274 -19.19 -0.69 -15.96
CA SER A 274 -18.73 -1.86 -15.19
C SER A 274 -18.72 -3.19 -15.96
N GLY A 275 -19.24 -3.26 -17.16
CA GLY A 275 -19.34 -4.52 -17.90
C GLY A 275 -20.17 -5.59 -17.15
N THR A 276 -19.62 -6.82 -17.07
CA THR A 276 -20.27 -7.97 -16.40
C THR A 276 -19.74 -8.22 -14.97
N GLY A 277 -18.90 -7.33 -14.45
CA GLY A 277 -18.28 -7.45 -13.13
C GLY A 277 -19.22 -7.20 -11.94
N LYS A 278 -18.70 -7.26 -10.75
CA LYS A 278 -19.38 -6.87 -9.50
C LYS A 278 -19.41 -5.35 -9.29
N ASP A 279 -18.61 -4.62 -10.05
CA ASP A 279 -18.48 -3.17 -9.96
C ASP A 279 -19.77 -2.48 -10.46
N GLN A 280 -19.89 -1.21 -10.12
CA GLN A 280 -21.01 -0.38 -10.59
C GLN A 280 -20.58 0.42 -11.82
N THR A 281 -21.51 0.62 -12.76
CA THR A 281 -21.34 1.67 -13.77
C THR A 281 -21.41 3.01 -13.07
N ALA A 282 -20.31 3.76 -13.06
CA ALA A 282 -20.24 5.08 -12.45
C ALA A 282 -20.62 6.17 -13.46
N ILE A 283 -21.41 7.14 -13.01
CA ILE A 283 -21.87 8.27 -13.82
C ILE A 283 -21.57 9.55 -13.06
N SER A 284 -20.98 10.52 -13.73
CA SER A 284 -20.73 11.85 -13.18
C SER A 284 -21.12 12.93 -14.18
N CYS A 285 -21.97 13.86 -13.75
CA CYS A 285 -22.34 15.04 -14.52
C CYS A 285 -21.60 16.27 -13.95
N VAL A 286 -20.77 16.88 -14.79
CA VAL A 286 -19.97 18.06 -14.43
C VAL A 286 -20.38 19.22 -15.30
N LYS A 287 -20.67 20.35 -14.66
CA LYS A 287 -21.02 21.61 -15.31
C LYS A 287 -19.96 22.66 -15.02
N MET A 288 -19.82 23.60 -15.91
CA MET A 288 -18.81 24.64 -15.85
C MET A 288 -19.39 26.03 -15.81
N LEU A 289 -18.86 26.87 -14.91
CA LEU A 289 -19.17 28.31 -14.85
C LEU A 289 -17.96 29.07 -14.31
N ASN A 290 -17.52 30.11 -15.03
CA ASN A 290 -16.44 31.01 -14.61
C ASN A 290 -15.16 30.31 -14.11
N GLY A 291 -14.78 29.20 -14.76
CA GLY A 291 -13.59 28.41 -14.39
C GLY A 291 -13.80 27.43 -13.24
N ASN A 292 -14.97 27.44 -12.59
CA ASN A 292 -15.33 26.44 -11.58
C ASN A 292 -16.03 25.24 -12.24
N LEU A 293 -15.78 24.05 -11.68
CA LEU A 293 -16.46 22.81 -12.05
C LEU A 293 -17.45 22.44 -10.94
N PHE A 294 -18.69 22.23 -11.33
CA PHE A 294 -19.78 21.84 -10.46
C PHE A 294 -20.19 20.39 -10.76
N VAL A 295 -19.96 19.49 -9.82
CA VAL A 295 -20.45 18.11 -9.91
C VAL A 295 -21.90 18.11 -9.48
N THR A 296 -22.81 18.10 -10.45
CA THR A 296 -24.26 18.16 -10.18
C THR A 296 -24.85 16.79 -9.87
N GLU A 297 -24.24 15.73 -10.39
CA GLU A 297 -24.62 14.35 -10.12
C GLU A 297 -23.38 13.45 -10.12
N CYS A 298 -23.33 12.52 -9.17
CA CYS A 298 -22.33 11.47 -9.11
C CYS A 298 -22.96 10.25 -8.44
N PHE A 299 -23.12 9.14 -9.18
CA PHE A 299 -23.76 7.94 -8.65
C PHE A 299 -23.30 6.68 -9.39
N GLY A 300 -23.50 5.52 -8.75
CA GLY A 300 -23.21 4.21 -9.31
C GLY A 300 -24.49 3.41 -9.56
N LEU A 301 -24.52 2.66 -10.65
CA LEU A 301 -25.60 1.75 -11.02
C LEU A 301 -25.08 0.32 -11.14
N SER A 302 -25.67 -0.59 -10.36
CA SER A 302 -25.40 -2.03 -10.48
C SER A 302 -26.23 -2.65 -11.60
N GLY A 303 -25.67 -3.61 -12.32
CA GLY A 303 -26.39 -4.37 -13.38
C GLY A 303 -25.75 -4.28 -14.76
N GLY A 304 -24.54 -3.77 -14.89
CA GLY A 304 -23.77 -3.73 -16.12
C GLY A 304 -24.49 -2.98 -17.25
N TYR A 305 -24.55 -3.57 -18.45
CA TYR A 305 -25.20 -2.99 -19.61
C TYR A 305 -26.72 -3.35 -19.73
N SER A 306 -27.41 -3.52 -18.61
CA SER A 306 -28.85 -3.78 -18.66
C SER A 306 -29.66 -2.57 -19.18
N ASP A 307 -30.81 -2.84 -19.84
CA ASP A 307 -31.69 -1.79 -20.33
C ASP A 307 -32.05 -0.78 -19.23
N ARG A 308 -32.22 -1.25 -18.00
CA ARG A 308 -32.50 -0.40 -16.83
C ARG A 308 -31.39 0.61 -16.55
N VAL A 309 -30.12 0.20 -16.71
CA VAL A 309 -28.95 1.08 -16.53
C VAL A 309 -28.95 2.11 -17.66
N LEU A 310 -29.15 1.66 -18.92
CA LEU A 310 -29.17 2.55 -20.08
C LEU A 310 -30.33 3.57 -20.02
N GLU A 311 -31.53 3.16 -19.64
CA GLU A 311 -32.64 4.08 -19.44
C GLU A 311 -32.39 5.15 -18.38
N ARG A 312 -31.69 4.77 -17.31
CA ARG A 312 -31.34 5.71 -16.22
C ARG A 312 -30.24 6.69 -16.61
N MET A 313 -29.36 6.30 -17.53
CA MET A 313 -28.33 7.18 -18.09
C MET A 313 -28.91 8.23 -19.02
N LEU A 314 -30.05 7.95 -19.65
CA LEU A 314 -30.73 8.84 -20.64
C LEU A 314 -31.70 9.83 -19.98
N ARG A 315 -31.99 9.68 -18.71
CA ARG A 315 -32.82 10.60 -17.90
C ARG A 315 -32.00 11.63 -17.14
#